data_eefadfd2e0f0196d78245efb821f9841
#
_entry.id   eefadfd2e0f0196d78245efb821f9841
#
_cell.length_a   1.000
_cell.length_b   1.000
_cell.length_c   1.000
_cell.angle_alpha   90.00
_cell.angle_beta   90.00
_cell.angle_gamma   90.00
#
_symmetry.space_group_name_H-M   'P 1'
#
loop_
_entity.id
_entity.type
_entity.pdbx_description
1 polymer ?
#
loop_
_entity_poly.entity_id
_entity_poly.type
_entity_poly.pdbx_seq_one_letter_code
_entity_poly.pdbx_strand_id
1 'polypeptide(L)'
;RRAVNEAVFAADFMIEKIRNNLRESAAQMSGNVYRYEAYIWVKDGKDKKKKVRAPYSFFVEGEKLKVRLHNGMSEPVTGENTGSTEMTAFLPPEEGSVFQVQPKGLVNVSFRMESRNPKEVYAVKTAILPYRDFYGVQ
;
A
#
# COMPACT_ATOMS: atom_id res chain seq x y z
N ARG A 1 12.23 -13.22 -13.14
CA ARG A 1 11.42 -13.26 -11.93
C ARG A 1 10.77 -11.94 -11.59
N ARG A 2 10.20 -11.39 -12.62
CA ARG A 2 9.59 -10.08 -12.50
C ARG A 2 8.41 -10.06 -11.50
N ALA A 3 7.56 -11.08 -11.55
CA ALA A 3 6.41 -11.14 -10.65
C ALA A 3 6.84 -11.19 -9.18
N VAL A 4 7.86 -11.99 -8.87
CA VAL A 4 8.38 -12.09 -7.50
C VAL A 4 8.97 -10.77 -7.05
N ASN A 5 9.78 -10.14 -7.91
CA ASN A 5 10.43 -8.88 -7.55
C ASN A 5 9.41 -7.76 -7.32
N GLU A 6 8.40 -7.66 -8.17
CA GLU A 6 7.35 -6.66 -7.98
C GLU A 6 6.51 -6.96 -6.76
N ALA A 7 6.24 -8.24 -6.48
CA ALA A 7 5.48 -8.63 -5.30
C ALA A 7 6.22 -8.24 -4.02
N VAL A 8 7.52 -8.51 -3.97
CA VAL A 8 8.35 -8.16 -2.81
C VAL A 8 8.39 -6.64 -2.63
N PHE A 9 8.60 -5.91 -3.71
CA PHE A 9 8.63 -4.45 -3.65
C PHE A 9 7.29 -3.89 -3.15
N ALA A 10 6.19 -4.36 -3.72
CA ALA A 10 4.86 -3.91 -3.31
C ALA A 10 4.58 -4.22 -1.84
N ALA A 11 4.94 -5.45 -1.41
CA ALA A 11 4.74 -5.85 -0.03
C ALA A 11 5.55 -4.96 0.92
N ASP A 12 6.82 -4.75 0.63
CA ASP A 12 7.68 -3.92 1.49
C ASP A 12 7.18 -2.48 1.55
N PHE A 13 6.75 -1.94 0.41
CA PHE A 13 6.21 -0.59 0.37
C PHE A 13 4.96 -0.47 1.24
N MET A 14 4.02 -1.40 1.08
CA MET A 14 2.79 -1.40 1.89
C MET A 14 3.06 -1.62 3.37
N ILE A 15 3.95 -2.55 3.69
CA ILE A 15 4.31 -2.83 5.08
C ILE A 15 4.83 -1.56 5.77
N GLU A 16 5.74 -0.85 5.11
CA GLU A 16 6.29 0.37 5.68
C GLU A 16 5.20 1.41 5.93
N LYS A 17 4.35 1.66 4.93
CA LYS A 17 3.31 2.69 5.04
C LYS A 17 2.24 2.32 6.07
N ILE A 18 1.84 1.06 6.10
CA ILE A 18 0.83 0.60 7.05
C ILE A 18 1.39 0.62 8.48
N ARG A 19 2.63 0.18 8.65
CA ARG A 19 3.28 0.18 9.97
C ARG A 19 3.37 1.57 10.56
N ASN A 20 3.64 2.57 9.73
CA ASN A 20 3.81 3.95 10.17
C ASN A 20 2.54 4.80 10.01
N ASN A 21 1.41 4.16 9.72
CA ASN A 21 0.15 4.88 9.52
C ASN A 21 -0.25 5.65 10.77
N LEU A 22 -0.51 6.95 10.60
CA LEU A 22 -0.93 7.84 11.68
C LEU A 22 -2.45 7.87 11.87
N ARG A 23 -3.19 7.32 10.90
CA ARG A 23 -4.64 7.28 10.95
C ARG A 23 -5.11 6.14 11.85
N GLU A 24 -6.16 6.38 12.61
CA GLU A 24 -6.71 5.36 13.49
C GLU A 24 -7.21 4.15 12.72
N SER A 25 -6.86 2.96 13.19
CA SER A 25 -7.29 1.72 12.56
C SER A 25 -8.80 1.53 12.59
N ALA A 26 -9.45 2.03 13.63
CA ALA A 26 -10.90 1.94 13.73
C ALA A 26 -11.62 2.66 12.58
N ALA A 27 -10.94 3.58 11.90
CA ALA A 27 -11.49 4.28 10.75
C ALA A 27 -11.27 3.56 9.43
N GLN A 28 -10.57 2.42 9.48
CA GLN A 28 -10.30 1.64 8.27
C GLN A 28 -11.41 0.64 8.01
N MET A 29 -11.60 0.35 6.74
CA MET A 29 -12.53 -0.68 6.31
C MET A 29 -11.78 -1.70 5.49
N SER A 30 -12.18 -2.96 5.61
CA SER A 30 -11.62 -4.00 4.75
C SER A 30 -12.06 -3.75 3.31
N GLY A 31 -11.18 -4.06 2.36
CA GLY A 31 -11.46 -3.86 0.95
C GLY A 31 -10.19 -3.80 0.13
N ASN A 32 -10.31 -3.20 -1.05
CA ASN A 32 -9.17 -3.05 -1.96
C ASN A 32 -8.62 -1.62 -1.95
N VAL A 33 -9.01 -0.84 -0.96
CA VAL A 33 -8.52 0.52 -0.71
C VAL A 33 -8.08 0.60 0.74
N TYR A 34 -6.92 1.16 0.98
CA TYR A 34 -6.42 1.37 2.33
C TYR A 34 -5.96 2.81 2.46
N ARG A 35 -6.56 3.57 3.37
CA ARG A 35 -6.24 4.97 3.62
C ARG A 35 -5.24 5.08 4.76
N TYR A 36 -4.22 5.91 4.56
CA TYR A 36 -3.25 6.14 5.62
C TYR A 36 -2.80 7.59 5.63
N GLU A 37 -2.17 7.98 6.71
CA GLU A 37 -1.60 9.31 6.86
C GLU A 37 -0.13 9.17 7.21
N ALA A 38 0.66 10.06 6.65
CA ALA A 38 2.07 10.13 6.92
C ALA A 38 2.48 11.59 7.09
N TYR A 39 3.59 11.83 7.75
CA TYR A 39 4.12 13.19 7.89
C TYR A 39 4.79 13.63 6.61
N ILE A 40 4.56 14.88 6.24
CA ILE A 40 5.31 15.54 5.19
C ILE A 40 5.81 16.89 5.71
N TRP A 41 6.80 17.43 5.06
CA TRP A 41 7.32 18.76 5.37
C TRP A 41 6.71 19.76 4.40
N VAL A 42 6.18 20.85 4.93
CA VAL A 42 5.63 21.95 4.12
C VAL A 42 6.33 23.24 4.56
N LYS A 43 6.36 24.20 3.65
CA LYS A 43 6.93 25.51 3.95
C LYS A 43 6.07 26.24 4.99
N ASP A 44 6.73 26.85 5.95
CA ASP A 44 6.10 27.65 6.99
C ASP A 44 6.91 28.94 7.13
N GLY A 45 6.69 29.85 6.19
CA GLY A 45 7.45 31.08 6.11
C GLY A 45 8.65 30.93 5.18
N LYS A 46 9.52 31.93 5.17
CA LYS A 46 10.58 32.08 4.18
C LYS A 46 11.66 30.98 4.27
N ASP A 47 12.10 30.68 5.46
CA ASP A 47 13.19 29.71 5.67
C ASP A 47 12.81 28.62 6.66
N LYS A 48 11.52 28.43 6.89
CA LYS A 48 11.04 27.45 7.85
C LYS A 48 10.21 26.38 7.18
N LYS A 49 10.28 25.21 7.75
CA LYS A 49 9.45 24.07 7.36
C LYS A 49 8.75 23.52 8.59
N LYS A 50 7.55 23.04 8.40
CA LYS A 50 6.85 22.35 9.47
C LYS A 50 6.37 20.99 8.99
N LYS A 51 6.20 20.10 9.94
CA LYS A 51 5.74 18.73 9.69
C LYS A 51 4.23 18.69 9.85
N VAL A 52 3.54 18.21 8.84
CA VAL A 52 2.09 18.08 8.87
C VAL A 52 1.69 16.66 8.45
N ARG A 53 0.51 16.24 8.89
CA ARG A 53 -0.05 14.96 8.48
C ARG A 53 -0.71 15.14 7.12
N ALA A 54 -0.46 14.20 6.23
CA ALA A 54 -1.01 14.25 4.88
C ALA A 54 -1.67 12.91 4.52
N PRO A 55 -2.81 12.94 3.81
CA PRO A 55 -3.53 11.72 3.49
C PRO A 55 -3.00 11.04 2.22
N TYR A 56 -3.02 9.72 2.26
CA TYR A 56 -2.65 8.87 1.14
C TYR A 56 -3.61 7.70 1.09
N SER A 57 -3.67 7.00 -0.04
CA SER A 57 -4.40 5.75 -0.09
C SER A 57 -3.81 4.81 -1.12
N PHE A 58 -3.81 3.53 -0.77
CA PHE A 58 -3.55 2.47 -1.73
C PHE A 58 -4.86 2.09 -2.39
N PHE A 59 -4.82 1.81 -3.68
CA PHE A 59 -5.98 1.30 -4.40
C PHE A 59 -5.52 0.46 -5.58
N VAL A 60 -6.43 -0.35 -6.11
CA VAL A 60 -6.13 -1.23 -7.24
C VAL A 60 -6.93 -0.73 -8.44
N GLU A 61 -6.24 -0.51 -9.53
CA GLU A 61 -6.86 -0.05 -10.77
C GLU A 61 -6.11 -0.62 -11.97
N GLY A 62 -6.84 -1.24 -12.89
CA GLY A 62 -6.23 -1.81 -14.08
C GLY A 62 -5.18 -2.86 -13.79
N GLU A 63 -5.43 -3.71 -12.81
CA GLU A 63 -4.52 -4.75 -12.36
C GLU A 63 -3.16 -4.21 -11.91
N LYS A 64 -3.19 -3.00 -11.34
CA LYS A 64 -2.01 -2.35 -10.75
C LYS A 64 -2.34 -1.87 -9.37
N LEU A 65 -1.38 -2.02 -8.47
CA LEU A 65 -1.46 -1.35 -7.18
C LEU A 65 -0.96 0.08 -7.38
N LYS A 66 -1.76 1.03 -6.97
CA LYS A 66 -1.42 2.46 -7.07
C LYS A 66 -1.52 3.11 -5.71
N VAL A 67 -0.82 4.22 -5.56
CA VAL A 67 -0.94 5.06 -4.38
C VAL A 67 -1.42 6.44 -4.82
N ARG A 68 -2.46 6.94 -4.14
CA ARG A 68 -2.93 8.31 -4.32
C ARG A 68 -2.20 9.18 -3.32
N LEU A 69 -1.55 10.21 -3.82
CA LEU A 69 -0.77 11.13 -3.02
C LEU A 69 -1.65 12.21 -2.42
N HIS A 70 -1.11 12.93 -1.45
CA HIS A 70 -1.84 13.99 -0.74
C HIS A 70 -2.30 15.12 -1.65
N ASN A 71 -1.67 15.30 -2.80
CA ASN A 71 -2.07 16.32 -3.77
C ASN A 71 -3.11 15.82 -4.77
N GLY A 72 -3.62 14.60 -4.61
CA GLY A 72 -4.62 14.01 -5.49
C GLY A 72 -4.07 13.25 -6.69
N MET A 73 -2.78 13.35 -6.94
CA MET A 73 -2.16 12.59 -8.03
C MET A 73 -1.96 11.15 -7.63
N SER A 74 -1.88 10.26 -8.62
CA SER A 74 -1.69 8.84 -8.39
C SER A 74 -0.40 8.38 -9.04
N GLU A 75 0.27 7.43 -8.39
CA GLU A 75 1.48 6.81 -8.91
C GLU A 75 1.35 5.29 -8.84
N PRO A 76 1.88 4.55 -9.81
CA PRO A 76 1.88 3.10 -9.73
C PRO A 76 2.91 2.62 -8.71
N VAL A 77 2.52 1.64 -7.91
CA VAL A 77 3.45 0.90 -7.05
C VAL A 77 3.93 -0.33 -7.79
N THR A 78 3.04 -0.93 -8.60
CA THR A 78 3.39 -2.07 -9.44
C THR A 78 3.10 -1.75 -10.90
N GLY A 79 3.67 -2.54 -11.80
CA GLY A 79 3.38 -2.40 -13.22
C GLY A 79 3.97 -1.15 -13.85
N GLU A 80 4.94 -0.53 -13.21
CA GLU A 80 5.66 0.57 -13.81
C GLU A 80 6.50 0.01 -14.94
N ASN A 81 5.99 0.17 -16.14
CA ASN A 81 6.59 -0.46 -17.30
C ASN A 81 7.55 0.49 -17.99
N THR A 82 8.79 0.10 -18.03
CA THR A 82 9.84 0.85 -18.70
C THR A 82 10.15 0.29 -20.08
N GLY A 83 9.13 -0.18 -20.80
CA GLY A 83 9.31 -0.70 -22.14
C GLY A 83 9.45 -2.20 -22.24
N SER A 84 9.26 -2.92 -21.15
CA SER A 84 9.26 -4.37 -21.17
C SER A 84 7.97 -4.90 -21.80
N THR A 85 8.07 -5.99 -22.55
CA THR A 85 6.90 -6.70 -23.06
C THR A 85 6.28 -7.60 -22.00
N GLU A 86 6.98 -7.82 -20.89
CA GLU A 86 6.45 -8.60 -19.79
C GLU A 86 5.47 -7.77 -19.00
N MET A 87 4.26 -8.25 -18.93
CA MET A 87 3.23 -7.60 -18.14
C MET A 87 2.97 -8.39 -16.88
N THR A 88 2.95 -7.67 -15.77
CA THR A 88 2.57 -8.24 -14.49
C THR A 88 1.22 -7.67 -14.09
N ALA A 89 0.44 -8.48 -13.39
CA ALA A 89 -0.88 -8.08 -12.91
C ALA A 89 -0.92 -8.21 -11.40
N PHE A 90 -1.34 -7.15 -10.74
CA PHE A 90 -1.62 -7.15 -9.30
C PHE A 90 -3.09 -7.52 -9.13
N LEU A 91 -3.34 -8.64 -8.48
CA LEU A 91 -4.69 -9.17 -8.32
C LEU A 91 -5.03 -9.37 -6.85
N PRO A 92 -6.31 -9.20 -6.49
CA PRO A 92 -6.76 -9.55 -5.14
C PRO A 92 -6.52 -11.04 -4.87
N PRO A 93 -6.59 -11.46 -3.60
CA PRO A 93 -6.50 -12.88 -3.28
C PRO A 93 -7.72 -13.62 -3.86
N GLU A 94 -7.64 -14.93 -3.96
CA GLU A 94 -8.75 -15.73 -4.44
C GLU A 94 -9.99 -15.56 -3.58
N GLU A 95 -9.81 -15.41 -2.29
CA GLU A 95 -10.89 -15.15 -1.36
C GLU A 95 -10.60 -13.91 -0.53
N GLY A 96 -11.59 -13.04 -0.41
CA GLY A 96 -11.48 -11.83 0.37
C GLY A 96 -10.92 -10.67 -0.42
N SER A 97 -10.42 -9.69 0.28
CA SER A 97 -9.91 -8.47 -0.31
C SER A 97 -8.43 -8.28 0.01
N VAL A 98 -7.81 -7.33 -0.65
CA VAL A 98 -6.38 -7.05 -0.45
C VAL A 98 -6.11 -6.66 1.01
N PHE A 99 -6.97 -5.82 1.58
CA PHE A 99 -6.80 -5.35 2.96
C PHE A 99 -7.93 -5.86 3.82
N GLN A 100 -7.58 -6.51 4.93
CA GLN A 100 -8.55 -6.94 5.93
C GLN A 100 -8.12 -6.40 7.28
N VAL A 101 -8.92 -5.53 7.85
CA VAL A 101 -8.61 -4.85 9.11
C VAL A 101 -9.31 -5.57 10.25
N GLN A 102 -8.52 -6.04 11.18
CA GLN A 102 -9.01 -6.76 12.36
C GLN A 102 -9.42 -5.77 13.45
N PRO A 103 -10.29 -6.19 14.39
CA PRO A 103 -10.80 -5.27 15.42
C PRO A 103 -9.74 -4.59 16.26
N LYS A 104 -8.59 -5.20 16.46
CA LYS A 104 -7.52 -4.63 17.28
C LYS A 104 -6.46 -3.90 16.45
N GLY A 105 -6.76 -3.64 15.19
CA GLY A 105 -5.89 -2.86 14.33
C GLY A 105 -4.94 -3.65 13.44
N LEU A 106 -4.86 -4.97 13.63
CA LEU A 106 -4.02 -5.80 12.76
C LEU A 106 -4.55 -5.74 11.34
N VAL A 107 -3.66 -5.46 10.39
CA VAL A 107 -4.01 -5.35 8.97
C VAL A 107 -3.43 -6.54 8.24
N ASN A 108 -4.29 -7.36 7.67
CA ASN A 108 -3.87 -8.44 6.80
C ASN A 108 -3.83 -7.93 5.37
N VAL A 109 -2.68 -8.11 4.71
CA VAL A 109 -2.51 -7.75 3.31
C VAL A 109 -2.31 -9.03 2.51
N SER A 110 -3.11 -9.20 1.47
CA SER A 110 -3.13 -10.42 0.68
C SER A 110 -3.33 -10.07 -0.79
N PHE A 111 -2.48 -10.58 -1.64
CA PHE A 111 -2.61 -10.32 -3.07
C PHE A 111 -1.85 -11.37 -3.87
N ARG A 112 -2.08 -11.38 -5.18
CA ARG A 112 -1.36 -12.23 -6.11
C ARG A 112 -0.70 -11.36 -7.17
N MET A 113 0.51 -11.71 -7.52
CA MET A 113 1.21 -11.07 -8.63
C MET A 113 1.39 -12.12 -9.72
N GLU A 114 0.89 -11.83 -10.92
CA GLU A 114 1.01 -12.73 -12.04
C GLU A 114 1.84 -12.12 -13.14
N SER A 115 2.68 -12.94 -13.77
CA SER A 115 3.34 -12.57 -15.00
C SER A 115 2.85 -13.51 -16.11
N ARG A 116 2.90 -13.06 -17.36
CA ARG A 116 2.35 -13.82 -18.49
C ARG A 116 3.38 -14.56 -19.29
N ASN A 117 4.61 -14.10 -19.30
CA ASN A 117 5.66 -14.66 -20.14
C ASN A 117 6.99 -14.68 -19.42
N PRO A 118 7.36 -15.78 -18.76
CA PRO A 118 6.55 -16.99 -18.56
C PRO A 118 5.42 -16.74 -17.59
N LYS A 119 4.42 -17.59 -17.62
CA LYS A 119 3.30 -17.47 -16.70
C LYS A 119 3.73 -17.92 -15.31
N GLU A 120 3.71 -17.00 -14.38
CA GLU A 120 4.02 -17.25 -12.97
C GLU A 120 3.00 -16.55 -12.09
N VAL A 121 2.68 -17.19 -10.97
CA VAL A 121 1.81 -16.59 -9.96
C VAL A 121 2.55 -16.62 -8.64
N TYR A 122 2.63 -15.47 -8.00
CA TYR A 122 3.26 -15.35 -6.69
C TYR A 122 2.26 -14.73 -5.71
N ALA A 123 1.86 -15.50 -4.72
CA ALA A 123 0.89 -15.04 -3.71
C ALA A 123 1.62 -14.50 -2.49
N VAL A 124 1.16 -13.36 -2.01
CA VAL A 124 1.69 -12.74 -0.80
C VAL A 124 0.58 -12.68 0.24
N LYS A 125 0.92 -13.02 1.47
CA LYS A 125 0.02 -12.93 2.60
C LYS A 125 0.82 -12.49 3.81
N THR A 126 0.49 -11.36 4.38
CA THR A 126 1.21 -10.82 5.52
C THR A 126 0.28 -10.08 6.45
N ALA A 127 0.72 -9.86 7.67
CA ALA A 127 -0.06 -9.15 8.68
C ALA A 127 0.81 -8.08 9.31
N ILE A 128 0.28 -6.87 9.45
CA ILE A 128 1.02 -5.73 9.96
C ILE A 128 0.20 -5.08 11.08
N LEU A 129 0.86 -4.85 12.23
CA LEU A 129 0.26 -4.07 13.29
C LEU A 129 0.86 -2.67 13.25
N PRO A 130 0.07 -1.64 12.93
CA PRO A 130 0.58 -0.28 12.94
C PRO A 130 1.17 0.08 14.30
N TYR A 131 2.24 0.85 14.31
CA TYR A 131 2.88 1.26 15.57
C TYR A 131 1.91 1.99 16.49
N ARG A 132 1.05 2.80 15.92
CA ARG A 132 0.02 3.51 16.68
C ARG A 132 -0.84 2.56 17.51
N ASP A 133 -1.24 1.45 16.92
CA ASP A 133 -2.09 0.48 17.61
C ASP A 133 -1.30 -0.35 18.61
N PHE A 134 -0.06 -0.67 18.29
CA PHE A 134 0.79 -1.45 19.16
C PHE A 134 1.11 -0.70 20.46
N TYR A 135 1.46 0.58 20.35
CA TYR A 135 1.84 1.38 21.51
C TYR A 135 0.66 2.02 22.23
N GLY A 136 -0.55 1.83 21.72
CA GLY A 136 -1.72 2.45 22.33
C GLY A 136 -1.66 3.96 22.32
N VAL A 137 -1.12 4.55 21.30
CA VAL A 137 -1.00 6.00 21.18
C VAL A 137 -2.39 6.62 21.07
N GLN A 138 -2.63 7.56 21.92
CA GLN A 138 -3.93 8.24 21.99
C GLN A 138 -3.92 9.52 21.17
#